data_1ab962b24a1e5b80471217f690c64a29
#
_entry.id   1ab962b24a1e5b80471217f690c64a29
#
_cell.length_a   1.000
_cell.length_b   1.000
_cell.length_c   1.000
_cell.angle_alpha   90.00
_cell.angle_beta   90.00
_cell.angle_gamma   90.00
#
_symmetry.space_group_name_H-M   'P 1'
#
loop_
_entity.id
_entity.type
_entity.pdbx_description
1 polymer ?
#
loop_
_entity_poly.entity_id
_entity_poly.type
_entity_poly.pdbx_seq_one_letter_code
_entity_poly.pdbx_strand_id
1 'polypeptide(L)'
;MALDPFPSLFAVLATVSTGAGPATSPILQSHPEPHQVACIPVNGHQGEPGCWELGSVPISTPPGTSLYWHVYEFPSVALAKQAQDEHSRVIEAYGRVWLEAAATEQWTARGGRHVATVGPMRTLSSLPQTASFMEAMFTPGMRSRVHTHQGPEAWVVLEGEQCLETPEGKIRVGAGESMMVRGGIPMALYGTGNGIRRALVVIIHPTGQPLGMNYSEWQPTESCLKATP
;
A
#
# COMPACT_ATOMS: atom_id res chain seq x y z
N MET A 1 42.20 82.03 -46.68
CA MET A 1 42.33 80.68 -47.28
C MET A 1 42.67 79.78 -46.13
N ALA A 2 41.72 79.20 -45.52
CA ALA A 2 41.89 78.30 -44.36
C ALA A 2 41.18 77.01 -44.68
N LEU A 3 41.89 75.92 -44.53
CA LEU A 3 41.34 74.54 -44.68
C LEU A 3 41.04 74.02 -43.32
N ASP A 4 39.76 73.57 -43.15
CA ASP A 4 39.28 72.94 -41.97
C ASP A 4 39.83 71.53 -41.85
N PRO A 5 40.10 71.05 -40.61
CA PRO A 5 40.37 69.63 -40.36
C PRO A 5 39.14 68.94 -39.92
N PHE A 6 38.91 67.73 -40.43
CA PHE A 6 37.82 66.77 -40.11
C PHE A 6 37.85 66.31 -38.68
N PRO A 7 36.69 66.11 -38.03
CA PRO A 7 36.63 65.48 -36.74
C PRO A 7 36.64 63.96 -36.84
N SER A 8 37.47 63.34 -36.02
CA SER A 8 37.58 61.89 -35.86
C SER A 8 36.34 61.27 -35.27
N LEU A 9 35.78 60.32 -35.99
CA LEU A 9 34.72 59.46 -35.43
C LEU A 9 35.33 58.44 -34.45
N PHE A 10 34.98 58.56 -33.19
CA PHE A 10 35.22 57.50 -32.20
C PHE A 10 34.11 56.44 -32.32
N ALA A 11 34.45 55.22 -32.78
CA ALA A 11 33.57 54.07 -32.73
C ALA A 11 33.57 53.50 -31.32
N VAL A 12 32.40 53.58 -30.64
CA VAL A 12 32.14 52.92 -29.36
C VAL A 12 31.78 51.50 -29.67
N LEU A 13 32.69 50.56 -29.37
CA LEU A 13 32.36 49.12 -29.35
C LEU A 13 31.52 48.84 -28.12
N ALA A 14 30.23 48.58 -28.33
CA ALA A 14 29.35 48.01 -27.29
C ALA A 14 29.64 46.50 -27.16
N THR A 15 30.25 46.12 -26.07
CA THR A 15 30.36 44.69 -25.67
C THR A 15 29.00 44.19 -25.20
N VAL A 16 28.36 43.36 -26.00
CA VAL A 16 27.16 42.62 -25.58
C VAL A 16 27.61 41.50 -24.65
N SER A 17 27.43 41.69 -23.36
CA SER A 17 27.57 40.63 -22.36
C SER A 17 26.37 39.71 -22.46
N THR A 18 26.53 38.54 -23.05
CA THR A 18 25.53 37.45 -22.97
C THR A 18 25.60 36.84 -21.56
N GLY A 19 24.80 37.37 -20.67
CA GLY A 19 24.56 36.76 -19.39
C GLY A 19 23.87 35.42 -19.60
N ALA A 20 24.60 34.31 -19.42
CA ALA A 20 24.01 33.00 -19.24
C ALA A 20 23.20 33.04 -17.94
N GLY A 21 21.88 33.05 -18.08
CA GLY A 21 20.96 32.88 -16.94
C GLY A 21 21.26 31.56 -16.24
N PRO A 22 21.03 31.49 -14.93
CA PRO A 22 21.20 30.22 -14.20
C PRO A 22 20.30 29.15 -14.81
N ALA A 23 20.91 28.05 -15.24
CA ALA A 23 20.21 26.88 -15.68
C ALA A 23 19.32 26.43 -14.50
N THR A 24 18.03 26.59 -14.64
CA THR A 24 17.04 25.96 -13.72
C THR A 24 17.20 24.47 -13.86
N SER A 25 17.87 23.86 -12.88
CA SER A 25 17.88 22.40 -12.73
C SER A 25 16.43 21.94 -12.71
N PRO A 26 16.06 20.89 -13.46
CA PRO A 26 14.73 20.33 -13.34
C PRO A 26 14.54 19.94 -11.88
N ILE A 27 13.49 20.49 -11.28
CA ILE A 27 13.03 20.06 -9.96
C ILE A 27 12.76 18.56 -10.12
N LEU A 28 13.64 17.71 -9.56
CA LEU A 28 13.32 16.32 -9.37
C LEU A 28 12.00 16.32 -8.60
N GLN A 29 10.93 15.89 -9.27
CA GLN A 29 9.69 15.59 -8.58
C GLN A 29 10.07 14.56 -7.53
N SER A 30 10.11 14.98 -6.28
CA SER A 30 10.28 14.09 -5.15
C SER A 30 9.14 13.09 -5.22
N HIS A 31 9.43 11.87 -5.63
CA HIS A 31 8.48 10.78 -5.43
C HIS A 31 8.11 10.80 -3.94
N PRO A 32 6.83 10.70 -3.60
CA PRO A 32 6.43 10.68 -2.20
C PRO A 32 7.25 9.64 -1.47
N GLU A 33 7.84 10.04 -0.33
CA GLU A 33 8.60 9.13 0.52
C GLU A 33 7.83 7.83 0.73
N PRO A 34 8.47 6.65 0.63
CA PRO A 34 7.79 5.38 0.86
C PRO A 34 7.15 5.41 2.24
N HIS A 35 5.84 5.08 2.32
CA HIS A 35 5.15 5.04 3.59
C HIS A 35 5.80 4.06 4.57
N GLN A 36 5.52 4.28 5.86
CA GLN A 36 6.00 3.41 6.92
C GLN A 36 5.57 1.97 6.65
N VAL A 37 6.45 1.03 6.99
CA VAL A 37 6.23 -0.42 6.82
C VAL A 37 5.03 -0.92 7.61
N ALA A 38 4.81 -0.38 8.79
CA ALA A 38 3.69 -0.76 9.63
C ALA A 38 2.45 0.05 9.28
N CYS A 39 1.33 -0.62 9.14
CA CYS A 39 0.04 0.04 9.19
C CYS A 39 -0.16 0.60 10.60
N ILE A 40 -0.64 1.81 10.69
CA ILE A 40 -0.81 2.51 11.97
C ILE A 40 -2.28 2.50 12.42
N PRO A 41 -2.58 2.54 13.72
CA PRO A 41 -3.94 2.67 14.20
C PRO A 41 -4.62 3.92 13.66
N VAL A 42 -5.91 3.81 13.33
CA VAL A 42 -6.72 4.91 12.84
C VAL A 42 -7.04 5.92 13.95
N ASN A 43 -6.19 6.91 14.10
CA ASN A 43 -6.48 8.06 14.93
C ASN A 43 -6.47 9.31 14.04
N GLY A 44 -7.66 9.67 13.52
CA GLY A 44 -7.81 10.88 12.71
C GLY A 44 -7.48 10.74 11.23
N HIS A 45 -7.41 9.51 10.70
CA HIS A 45 -7.31 9.25 9.27
C HIS A 45 -8.49 9.85 8.49
N GLN A 46 -8.22 10.56 7.41
CA GLN A 46 -9.22 11.27 6.60
C GLN A 46 -9.15 10.88 5.11
N GLY A 47 -8.72 9.65 4.80
CA GLY A 47 -8.64 9.15 3.43
C GLY A 47 -7.36 9.52 2.69
N GLU A 48 -6.29 9.89 3.40
CA GLU A 48 -4.97 10.08 2.83
C GLU A 48 -4.31 8.75 2.44
N PRO A 49 -3.36 8.75 1.47
CA PRO A 49 -2.59 7.57 1.12
C PRO A 49 -1.83 6.99 2.31
N GLY A 50 -1.85 5.67 2.46
CA GLY A 50 -1.21 4.99 3.57
C GLY A 50 -1.80 3.61 3.81
N CYS A 51 -1.45 3.03 4.96
CA CYS A 51 -2.03 1.80 5.50
C CYS A 51 -2.46 2.04 6.95
N TRP A 52 -3.70 1.68 7.30
CA TRP A 52 -4.36 2.05 8.53
C TRP A 52 -5.01 0.83 9.18
N GLU A 53 -4.61 0.49 10.39
CA GLU A 53 -5.23 -0.60 11.15
C GLU A 53 -6.60 -0.16 11.67
N LEU A 54 -7.65 -0.86 11.26
CA LEU A 54 -9.05 -0.56 11.59
C LEU A 54 -9.60 -1.42 12.74
N GLY A 55 -9.00 -2.58 12.94
CA GLY A 55 -9.40 -3.48 14.00
C GLY A 55 -8.67 -4.82 13.95
N SER A 56 -8.88 -5.64 14.97
CA SER A 56 -8.23 -6.94 15.05
C SER A 56 -9.05 -7.95 15.82
N VAL A 57 -8.73 -9.23 15.65
CA VAL A 57 -9.26 -10.35 16.42
C VAL A 57 -8.15 -11.31 16.84
N PRO A 58 -8.23 -11.92 18.02
CA PRO A 58 -7.33 -13.00 18.41
C PRO A 58 -7.60 -14.24 17.56
N ILE A 59 -6.57 -14.95 17.18
CA ILE A 59 -6.69 -16.26 16.52
C ILE A 59 -6.68 -17.34 17.58
N SER A 60 -7.82 -18.02 17.75
CA SER A 60 -8.00 -19.11 18.71
C SER A 60 -7.81 -20.50 18.12
N THR A 61 -7.45 -20.62 16.85
CA THR A 61 -7.18 -21.90 16.19
C THR A 61 -5.81 -22.46 16.56
N PRO A 62 -5.67 -23.80 16.66
CA PRO A 62 -4.38 -24.42 16.95
C PRO A 62 -3.29 -24.02 15.93
N PRO A 63 -2.01 -23.99 16.35
CA PRO A 63 -0.88 -23.74 15.44
C PRO A 63 -0.89 -24.71 14.25
N GLY A 64 -0.52 -24.19 13.07
CA GLY A 64 -0.50 -24.97 11.82
C GLY A 64 -1.87 -25.16 11.17
N THR A 65 -2.94 -24.66 11.77
CA THR A 65 -4.28 -24.67 11.17
C THR A 65 -4.31 -23.72 9.96
N SER A 66 -5.01 -24.14 8.91
CA SER A 66 -5.31 -23.26 7.78
C SER A 66 -6.41 -22.29 8.15
N LEU A 67 -6.10 -21.02 8.05
CA LEU A 67 -7.06 -19.94 8.19
C LEU A 67 -7.44 -19.40 6.82
N TYR A 68 -8.62 -18.82 6.74
CA TYR A 68 -9.12 -18.10 5.59
C TYR A 68 -9.58 -16.73 6.05
N TRP A 69 -9.24 -15.73 5.29
CA TRP A 69 -9.76 -14.39 5.47
C TRP A 69 -11.03 -14.23 4.64
N HIS A 70 -12.14 -13.92 5.31
CA HIS A 70 -13.44 -13.70 4.72
C HIS A 70 -13.78 -12.23 4.77
N VAL A 71 -14.26 -11.69 3.67
CA VAL A 71 -14.68 -10.29 3.54
C VAL A 71 -16.14 -10.24 3.10
N TYR A 72 -16.97 -9.61 3.92
CA TYR A 72 -18.38 -9.38 3.63
C TYR A 72 -18.71 -7.90 3.72
N GLU A 73 -19.50 -7.41 2.78
CA GLU A 73 -20.03 -6.05 2.81
C GLU A 73 -21.44 -6.05 3.39
N PHE A 74 -21.73 -5.07 4.24
CA PHE A 74 -23.02 -4.93 4.91
C PHE A 74 -23.65 -3.57 4.60
N PRO A 75 -25.01 -3.50 4.56
CA PRO A 75 -25.72 -2.24 4.37
C PRO A 75 -25.56 -1.24 5.53
N SER A 76 -25.25 -1.74 6.74
CA SER A 76 -25.06 -0.90 7.92
C SER A 76 -24.23 -1.58 9.01
N VAL A 77 -23.61 -0.76 9.86
CA VAL A 77 -22.86 -1.20 11.06
C VAL A 77 -23.75 -2.06 11.97
N ALA A 78 -25.02 -1.72 12.14
CA ALA A 78 -25.94 -2.45 13.01
C ALA A 78 -26.15 -3.89 12.51
N LEU A 79 -26.34 -4.10 11.22
CA LEU A 79 -26.49 -5.42 10.63
C LEU A 79 -25.18 -6.22 10.67
N ALA A 80 -24.05 -5.59 10.40
CA ALA A 80 -22.76 -6.23 10.51
C ALA A 80 -22.46 -6.70 11.94
N LYS A 81 -22.76 -5.88 12.95
CA LYS A 81 -22.63 -6.24 14.36
C LYS A 81 -23.52 -7.42 14.81
N GLN A 82 -24.68 -7.59 14.21
CA GLN A 82 -25.54 -8.75 14.48
C GLN A 82 -24.96 -10.06 13.93
N ALA A 83 -24.14 -9.97 12.87
CA ALA A 83 -23.49 -11.13 12.25
C ALA A 83 -22.09 -11.39 12.81
N GLN A 84 -21.53 -10.46 13.60
CA GLN A 84 -20.17 -10.54 14.15
C GLN A 84 -20.10 -11.63 15.25
N ASP A 85 -18.98 -12.35 15.26
CA ASP A 85 -18.60 -13.33 16.28
C ASP A 85 -17.15 -13.08 16.77
N GLU A 86 -16.58 -14.03 17.51
CA GLU A 86 -15.23 -13.95 18.08
C GLU A 86 -14.12 -14.00 17.03
N HIS A 87 -14.41 -14.48 15.82
CA HIS A 87 -13.45 -14.58 14.71
C HIS A 87 -13.49 -13.37 13.78
N SER A 88 -14.43 -12.45 13.99
CA SER A 88 -14.74 -11.38 13.04
C SER A 88 -14.78 -10.00 13.67
N ARG A 89 -14.56 -8.97 12.84
CA ARG A 89 -14.59 -7.57 13.21
C ARG A 89 -15.34 -6.75 12.19
N VAL A 90 -16.25 -5.90 12.69
CA VAL A 90 -16.87 -4.85 11.88
C VAL A 90 -15.89 -3.71 11.74
N ILE A 91 -15.63 -3.30 10.49
CA ILE A 91 -14.81 -2.14 10.14
C ILE A 91 -15.55 -1.23 9.16
N GLU A 92 -15.18 0.04 9.16
CA GLU A 92 -15.66 1.02 8.20
C GLU A 92 -14.46 1.52 7.39
N ALA A 93 -14.49 1.27 6.08
CA ALA A 93 -13.45 1.67 5.16
C ALA A 93 -14.06 2.12 3.84
N TYR A 94 -13.54 3.21 3.26
CA TYR A 94 -13.95 3.74 1.96
C TYR A 94 -15.46 4.07 1.89
N GLY A 95 -16.06 4.53 3.00
CA GLY A 95 -17.48 4.85 3.09
C GLY A 95 -18.41 3.62 3.05
N ARG A 96 -17.89 2.44 3.28
CA ARG A 96 -18.61 1.15 3.29
C ARG A 96 -18.41 0.44 4.61
N VAL A 97 -19.32 -0.47 4.92
CA VAL A 97 -19.27 -1.30 6.14
C VAL A 97 -18.89 -2.72 5.77
N TRP A 98 -17.87 -3.21 6.44
CA TRP A 98 -17.30 -4.54 6.23
C TRP A 98 -17.40 -5.38 7.50
N LEU A 99 -17.61 -6.66 7.34
CA LEU A 99 -17.34 -7.67 8.35
C LEU A 99 -16.21 -8.55 7.83
N GLU A 100 -15.09 -8.49 8.50
CA GLU A 100 -13.90 -9.29 8.16
C GLU A 100 -13.67 -10.35 9.21
N ALA A 101 -13.34 -11.56 8.78
CA ALA A 101 -13.10 -12.69 9.69
C ALA A 101 -11.83 -13.45 9.31
N ALA A 102 -11.11 -13.93 10.32
CA ALA A 102 -10.03 -14.90 10.19
C ALA A 102 -10.50 -16.23 10.80
N ALA A 103 -10.97 -17.15 9.97
CA ALA A 103 -11.70 -18.34 10.42
C ALA A 103 -11.41 -19.57 9.54
N THR A 104 -12.18 -20.65 9.74
CA THR A 104 -12.14 -21.82 8.86
C THR A 104 -12.72 -21.50 7.49
N GLU A 105 -12.41 -22.29 6.46
CA GLU A 105 -12.89 -22.10 5.10
C GLU A 105 -14.42 -21.99 4.99
N GLN A 106 -15.14 -22.72 5.85
CA GLN A 106 -16.61 -22.82 5.82
C GLN A 106 -17.31 -21.68 6.57
N TRP A 107 -16.55 -20.76 7.18
CA TRP A 107 -17.16 -19.65 7.92
C TRP A 107 -17.96 -18.73 6.99
N THR A 108 -19.13 -18.29 7.44
CA THR A 108 -20.02 -17.42 6.67
C THR A 108 -20.70 -16.40 7.55
N ALA A 109 -20.97 -15.21 7.01
CA ALA A 109 -21.75 -14.16 7.65
C ALA A 109 -23.16 -14.07 7.06
N ARG A 110 -24.19 -14.13 7.89
CA ARG A 110 -25.58 -13.96 7.44
C ARG A 110 -25.88 -12.48 7.17
N GLY A 111 -26.60 -12.19 6.08
CA GLY A 111 -27.08 -10.85 5.75
C GLY A 111 -26.06 -9.92 5.10
N GLY A 112 -24.82 -10.35 4.96
CA GLY A 112 -23.79 -9.66 4.23
C GLY A 112 -23.66 -10.17 2.80
N ARG A 113 -23.20 -9.31 1.90
CA ARG A 113 -22.77 -9.70 0.56
C ARG A 113 -21.31 -10.21 0.62
N HIS A 114 -21.13 -11.49 0.32
CA HIS A 114 -19.79 -12.05 0.22
C HIS A 114 -18.97 -11.34 -0.87
N VAL A 115 -17.75 -10.94 -0.55
CA VAL A 115 -16.85 -10.22 -1.45
C VAL A 115 -15.64 -11.08 -1.81
N ALA A 116 -14.99 -11.68 -0.80
CA ALA A 116 -13.84 -12.54 -1.03
C ALA A 116 -13.64 -13.55 0.11
N THR A 117 -13.01 -14.67 -0.23
CA THR A 117 -12.36 -15.58 0.72
C THR A 117 -10.95 -15.83 0.23
N VAL A 118 -9.95 -15.49 1.05
CA VAL A 118 -8.52 -15.57 0.71
C VAL A 118 -7.83 -16.55 1.64
N GLY A 119 -7.15 -17.53 1.09
CA GLY A 119 -6.45 -18.56 1.86
C GLY A 119 -6.08 -19.78 1.01
N PRO A 120 -5.55 -20.84 1.62
CA PRO A 120 -5.28 -21.02 3.05
C PRO A 120 -4.07 -20.21 3.54
N MET A 121 -4.24 -19.48 4.62
CA MET A 121 -3.18 -18.82 5.36
C MET A 121 -2.71 -19.74 6.50
N ARG A 122 -1.43 -20.08 6.52
CA ARG A 122 -0.88 -20.94 7.57
C ARG A 122 -0.41 -20.12 8.75
N THR A 123 -0.87 -20.44 9.94
CA THR A 123 -0.33 -19.92 11.18
C THR A 123 1.03 -20.58 11.46
N LEU A 124 2.04 -19.79 11.79
CA LEU A 124 3.43 -20.26 11.79
C LEU A 124 4.01 -20.51 13.18
N SER A 125 3.34 -20.19 14.26
CA SER A 125 3.94 -20.27 15.59
C SER A 125 3.02 -20.90 16.63
N SER A 126 3.66 -21.39 17.72
CA SER A 126 2.98 -21.78 18.94
C SER A 126 2.53 -20.60 19.82
N LEU A 127 2.87 -19.36 19.42
CA LEU A 127 2.50 -18.15 20.15
C LEU A 127 1.05 -17.75 19.86
N PRO A 128 0.37 -17.07 20.79
CA PRO A 128 -0.87 -16.40 20.47
C PRO A 128 -0.72 -15.49 19.27
N GLN A 129 -1.69 -15.50 18.37
CA GLN A 129 -1.67 -14.72 17.15
C GLN A 129 -2.88 -13.83 17.04
N THR A 130 -2.74 -12.77 16.29
CA THR A 130 -3.77 -11.79 16.00
C THR A 130 -3.92 -11.65 14.48
N ALA A 131 -5.14 -11.55 13.99
CA ALA A 131 -5.45 -11.05 12.68
C ALA A 131 -5.77 -9.56 12.80
N SER A 132 -4.95 -8.71 12.20
CA SER A 132 -5.22 -7.28 12.09
C SER A 132 -5.79 -6.97 10.72
N PHE A 133 -6.91 -6.23 10.70
CA PHE A 133 -7.64 -5.82 9.51
C PHE A 133 -7.38 -4.34 9.23
N MET A 134 -7.09 -4.03 7.98
CA MET A 134 -6.61 -2.71 7.59
C MET A 134 -7.24 -2.26 6.28
N GLU A 135 -7.20 -0.96 6.06
CA GLU A 135 -7.32 -0.38 4.74
C GLU A 135 -5.97 0.15 4.26
N ALA A 136 -5.73 0.08 2.96
CA ALA A 136 -4.54 0.65 2.38
C ALA A 136 -4.83 1.33 1.05
N MET A 137 -4.44 2.61 0.94
CA MET A 137 -4.63 3.43 -0.23
C MET A 137 -3.29 3.91 -0.78
N PHE A 138 -3.03 3.62 -2.05
CA PHE A 138 -1.81 4.03 -2.75
C PHE A 138 -2.16 4.83 -4.00
N THR A 139 -1.45 5.93 -4.21
CA THR A 139 -1.48 6.64 -5.49
C THR A 139 -0.63 5.90 -6.53
N PRO A 140 -0.85 6.14 -7.84
CA PRO A 140 -0.01 5.58 -8.88
C PRO A 140 1.49 5.88 -8.66
N GLY A 141 2.33 4.85 -8.74
CA GLY A 141 3.77 4.96 -8.49
C GLY A 141 4.21 4.95 -7.02
N MET A 142 3.27 5.08 -6.09
CA MET A 142 3.57 4.96 -4.66
C MET A 142 3.99 3.53 -4.32
N ARG A 143 4.95 3.38 -3.41
CA ARG A 143 5.42 2.06 -2.96
C ARG A 143 5.60 2.00 -1.44
N SER A 144 5.49 0.80 -0.89
CA SER A 144 5.92 0.53 0.48
C SER A 144 7.45 0.52 0.57
N ARG A 145 7.99 0.70 1.78
CA ARG A 145 9.37 0.28 2.06
C ARG A 145 9.50 -1.23 1.89
N VAL A 146 10.72 -1.70 1.68
CA VAL A 146 10.99 -3.14 1.71
C VAL A 146 10.85 -3.63 3.14
N HIS A 147 10.01 -4.65 3.33
CA HIS A 147 9.66 -5.15 4.64
C HIS A 147 9.29 -6.63 4.61
N THR A 148 9.13 -7.21 5.80
CA THR A 148 8.60 -8.57 6.01
C THR A 148 7.54 -8.54 7.09
N HIS A 149 6.66 -9.55 7.09
CA HIS A 149 5.77 -9.89 8.20
C HIS A 149 6.14 -11.23 8.78
N GLN A 150 5.87 -11.46 10.07
CA GLN A 150 6.15 -12.76 10.68
C GLN A 150 5.18 -13.84 10.17
N GLY A 151 3.92 -13.47 9.94
CA GLY A 151 2.91 -14.32 9.34
C GLY A 151 2.48 -13.85 7.95
N PRO A 152 1.47 -14.50 7.36
CA PRO A 152 0.97 -14.16 6.03
C PRO A 152 0.28 -12.80 6.02
N GLU A 153 0.34 -12.14 4.86
CA GLU A 153 -0.43 -10.95 4.52
C GLU A 153 -1.25 -11.22 3.27
N ALA A 154 -2.49 -10.71 3.25
CA ALA A 154 -3.37 -10.82 2.09
C ALA A 154 -4.09 -9.51 1.79
N TRP A 155 -4.47 -9.34 0.52
CA TRP A 155 -5.18 -8.16 0.01
C TRP A 155 -6.40 -8.55 -0.81
N VAL A 156 -7.45 -7.75 -0.69
CA VAL A 156 -8.58 -7.68 -1.62
C VAL A 156 -8.57 -6.29 -2.24
N VAL A 157 -8.27 -6.19 -3.52
CA VAL A 157 -8.24 -4.91 -4.23
C VAL A 157 -9.67 -4.50 -4.57
N LEU A 158 -10.11 -3.36 -4.05
CA LEU A 158 -11.45 -2.81 -4.28
C LEU A 158 -11.47 -1.90 -5.51
N GLU A 159 -10.38 -1.14 -5.71
CA GLU A 159 -10.22 -0.17 -6.81
C GLU A 159 -8.75 -0.10 -7.24
N GLY A 160 -8.54 0.24 -8.51
CA GLY A 160 -7.20 0.41 -9.06
C GLY A 160 -6.45 -0.90 -9.24
N GLU A 161 -5.13 -0.84 -9.16
CA GLU A 161 -4.25 -1.98 -9.40
C GLU A 161 -3.06 -1.93 -8.44
N GLN A 162 -2.60 -3.08 -8.01
CA GLN A 162 -1.36 -3.23 -7.24
C GLN A 162 -0.44 -4.28 -7.83
N CYS A 163 0.85 -4.11 -7.60
CA CYS A 163 1.86 -5.09 -7.90
C CYS A 163 2.72 -5.34 -6.66
N LEU A 164 2.89 -6.60 -6.31
CA LEU A 164 3.79 -7.05 -5.26
C LEU A 164 5.05 -7.60 -5.90
N GLU A 165 6.21 -7.12 -5.46
CA GLU A 165 7.51 -7.64 -5.86
C GLU A 165 8.18 -8.31 -4.66
N THR A 166 8.69 -9.51 -4.88
CA THR A 166 9.39 -10.34 -3.89
C THR A 166 10.64 -10.96 -4.54
N PRO A 167 11.56 -11.58 -3.79
CA PRO A 167 12.65 -12.37 -4.37
C PRO A 167 12.18 -13.52 -5.27
N GLU A 168 10.95 -14.02 -5.06
CA GLU A 168 10.37 -15.13 -5.84
C GLU A 168 9.72 -14.64 -7.15
N GLY A 169 9.59 -13.34 -7.35
CA GLY A 169 8.97 -12.74 -8.54
C GLY A 169 7.99 -11.63 -8.23
N LYS A 170 7.13 -11.34 -9.19
CA LYS A 170 6.09 -10.32 -9.04
C LYS A 170 4.69 -10.88 -9.32
N ILE A 171 3.72 -10.33 -8.61
CA ILE A 171 2.29 -10.62 -8.81
C ILE A 171 1.58 -9.29 -8.97
N ARG A 172 0.68 -9.20 -9.96
CA ARG A 172 -0.14 -8.03 -10.23
C ARG A 172 -1.61 -8.42 -10.16
N VAL A 173 -2.40 -7.61 -9.46
CA VAL A 173 -3.85 -7.81 -9.30
C VAL A 173 -4.56 -6.47 -9.39
N GLY A 174 -5.75 -6.51 -9.97
CA GLY A 174 -6.65 -5.36 -10.15
C GLY A 174 -7.91 -5.44 -9.30
N ALA A 175 -8.81 -4.49 -9.51
CA ALA A 175 -10.07 -4.40 -8.79
C ALA A 175 -10.90 -5.69 -8.91
N GLY A 176 -11.40 -6.19 -7.77
CA GLY A 176 -12.14 -7.45 -7.64
C GLY A 176 -11.25 -8.69 -7.45
N GLU A 177 -9.93 -8.55 -7.55
CA GLU A 177 -8.99 -9.64 -7.35
C GLU A 177 -8.36 -9.62 -5.95
N SER A 178 -7.77 -10.74 -5.57
CA SER A 178 -7.07 -10.90 -4.30
C SER A 178 -5.71 -11.56 -4.50
N MET A 179 -4.81 -11.32 -3.55
CA MET A 179 -3.53 -12.01 -3.50
C MET A 179 -3.07 -12.18 -2.05
N MET A 180 -2.08 -13.04 -1.87
CA MET A 180 -1.51 -13.36 -0.56
C MET A 180 -0.01 -13.60 -0.69
N VAL A 181 0.75 -13.27 0.37
CA VAL A 181 2.15 -13.62 0.54
C VAL A 181 2.35 -14.34 1.86
N ARG A 182 3.28 -15.27 1.90
CA ARG A 182 3.65 -16.00 3.13
C ARG A 182 4.47 -15.10 4.06
N GLY A 183 4.39 -15.37 5.36
CA GLY A 183 5.29 -14.74 6.34
C GLY A 183 6.77 -14.99 6.02
N GLY A 184 7.62 -14.06 6.43
CA GLY A 184 9.08 -14.11 6.25
C GLY A 184 9.57 -13.72 4.86
N ILE A 185 8.72 -13.53 3.88
CA ILE A 185 9.12 -13.13 2.52
C ILE A 185 9.32 -11.62 2.46
N PRO A 186 10.51 -11.12 2.07
CA PRO A 186 10.72 -9.70 1.83
C PRO A 186 9.89 -9.23 0.64
N MET A 187 9.31 -8.04 0.76
CA MET A 187 8.42 -7.53 -0.27
C MET A 187 8.47 -6.01 -0.40
N ALA A 188 8.06 -5.55 -1.59
CA ALA A 188 7.70 -4.17 -1.88
C ALA A 188 6.36 -4.16 -2.62
N LEU A 189 5.40 -3.41 -2.09
CA LEU A 189 4.08 -3.25 -2.69
C LEU A 189 4.01 -1.92 -3.42
N TYR A 190 3.41 -1.93 -4.60
CA TYR A 190 3.27 -0.76 -5.48
C TYR A 190 1.81 -0.51 -5.84
N GLY A 191 1.39 0.75 -5.79
CA GLY A 191 0.21 1.21 -6.51
C GLY A 191 0.56 1.34 -7.98
N THR A 192 -0.11 0.61 -8.85
CA THR A 192 0.13 0.59 -10.30
C THR A 192 -1.13 1.01 -11.06
N GLY A 193 -1.03 1.06 -12.39
CA GLY A 193 -2.14 1.57 -13.21
C GLY A 193 -2.26 3.10 -13.14
N ASN A 194 -3.41 3.63 -13.59
CA ASN A 194 -3.62 5.07 -13.74
C ASN A 194 -4.51 5.68 -12.64
N GLY A 195 -5.03 4.88 -11.72
CA GLY A 195 -5.95 5.29 -10.66
C GLY A 195 -5.43 5.01 -9.26
N ILE A 196 -6.09 5.60 -8.28
CA ILE A 196 -5.84 5.31 -6.87
C ILE A 196 -6.18 3.83 -6.62
N ARG A 197 -5.27 3.12 -5.99
CA ARG A 197 -5.50 1.76 -5.51
C ARG A 197 -6.07 1.82 -4.10
N ARG A 198 -7.22 1.16 -3.87
CA ARG A 198 -7.82 0.93 -2.57
C ARG A 198 -7.95 -0.57 -2.32
N ALA A 199 -7.49 -1.02 -1.18
CA ALA A 199 -7.61 -2.42 -0.80
C ALA A 199 -7.92 -2.58 0.68
N LEU A 200 -8.63 -3.66 1.01
CA LEU A 200 -8.64 -4.21 2.35
C LEU A 200 -7.43 -5.13 2.50
N VAL A 201 -6.91 -5.22 3.71
CA VAL A 201 -5.69 -5.97 4.01
C VAL A 201 -5.86 -6.72 5.33
N VAL A 202 -5.33 -7.94 5.39
CA VAL A 202 -5.17 -8.69 6.64
C VAL A 202 -3.73 -9.09 6.84
N ILE A 203 -3.21 -8.92 8.05
CA ILE A 203 -1.92 -9.44 8.47
C ILE A 203 -2.13 -10.36 9.67
N ILE A 204 -1.61 -11.59 9.58
CA ILE A 204 -1.54 -12.50 10.72
C ILE A 204 -0.17 -12.32 11.38
N HIS A 205 -0.16 -12.01 12.67
CA HIS A 205 1.10 -11.76 13.38
C HIS A 205 1.04 -12.28 14.83
N PRO A 206 2.17 -12.54 15.51
CA PRO A 206 2.19 -12.84 16.93
C PRO A 206 1.62 -11.68 17.73
N THR A 207 0.72 -12.00 18.67
CA THR A 207 0.08 -10.99 19.52
C THR A 207 1.12 -10.16 20.27
N GLY A 208 0.96 -8.83 20.23
CA GLY A 208 1.87 -7.89 20.89
C GLY A 208 3.20 -7.65 20.16
N GLN A 209 3.40 -8.24 18.98
CA GLN A 209 4.56 -7.96 18.12
C GLN A 209 4.20 -6.97 17.01
N PRO A 210 5.20 -6.24 16.46
CA PRO A 210 4.97 -5.35 15.32
C PRO A 210 4.34 -6.08 14.13
N LEU A 211 3.45 -5.38 13.41
CA LEU A 211 2.84 -5.91 12.19
C LEU A 211 3.87 -6.25 11.13
N GLY A 212 4.91 -5.44 10.99
CA GLY A 212 5.96 -5.64 10.01
C GLY A 212 7.32 -5.16 10.48
N MET A 213 8.38 -5.58 9.79
CA MET A 213 9.77 -5.23 10.07
C MET A 213 10.45 -4.76 8.78
N ASN A 214 11.23 -3.68 8.87
CA ASN A 214 12.08 -3.24 7.76
C ASN A 214 13.07 -4.35 7.38
N TYR A 215 13.30 -4.50 6.07
CA TYR A 215 14.23 -5.50 5.56
C TYR A 215 15.21 -4.84 4.57
N SER A 216 16.51 -5.05 4.78
CA SER A 216 17.58 -4.37 4.02
C SER A 216 18.41 -5.30 3.12
N GLU A 217 18.30 -6.63 3.33
CA GLU A 217 19.15 -7.60 2.62
C GLU A 217 18.65 -7.92 1.19
N TRP A 218 17.49 -7.42 0.82
CA TRP A 218 16.93 -7.53 -0.52
C TRP A 218 16.45 -6.18 -1.01
N GLN A 219 16.61 -5.93 -2.31
CA GLN A 219 16.10 -4.72 -2.97
C GLN A 219 15.26 -5.13 -4.19
N PRO A 220 14.11 -4.52 -4.40
CA PRO A 220 13.27 -4.78 -5.57
C PRO A 220 13.97 -4.29 -6.84
N THR A 221 13.68 -4.96 -7.96
CA THR A 221 14.16 -4.55 -9.28
C THR A 221 13.30 -3.46 -9.92
N GLU A 222 12.27 -3.02 -9.22
CA GLU A 222 11.23 -2.07 -9.67
C GLU A 222 10.53 -2.54 -10.96
N SER A 223 10.47 -3.86 -11.14
CA SER A 223 9.81 -4.46 -12.29
C SER A 223 8.29 -4.23 -12.29
N CYS A 224 7.73 -3.90 -11.13
CA CYS A 224 6.34 -3.49 -10.98
C CYS A 224 6.03 -2.12 -11.64
N LEU A 225 7.01 -1.23 -11.72
CA LEU A 225 6.87 0.11 -12.35
C LEU A 225 7.14 0.10 -13.86
N LYS A 226 7.76 -0.96 -14.35
CA LYS A 226 8.03 -1.10 -15.79
C LYS A 226 6.75 -1.54 -16.50
N ALA A 227 6.45 -0.88 -17.62
CA ALA A 227 5.36 -1.33 -18.48
C ALA A 227 5.54 -2.82 -18.82
N THR A 228 4.46 -3.57 -18.75
CA THR A 228 4.46 -4.94 -19.31
C THR A 228 4.60 -4.79 -20.83
N PRO A 229 5.57 -5.49 -21.46
CA PRO A 229 5.79 -5.40 -22.90
C PRO A 229 4.61 -5.84 -23.72
#